data_b9976a1fe2f5516e54644278789f3eca
#
_entry.id   b9976a1fe2f5516e54644278789f3eca
#
_cell.length_a   1.000
_cell.length_b   1.000
_cell.length_c   1.000
_cell.angle_alpha   90.00
_cell.angle_beta   90.00
_cell.angle_gamma   90.00
#
_symmetry.space_group_name_H-M   'P 1'
#
loop_
_entity.id
_entity.type
_entity.pdbx_description
1 polymer ?
#
loop_
_entity_poly.entity_id
_entity_poly.type
_entity_poly.pdbx_seq_one_letter_code
_entity_poly.pdbx_strand_id
1 'polypeptide(L)'
;LKPGADFSYNRTTGSRSAANGYKEAPVIINGKLEPGSGGGVCQVSSTLFNAVLLAGLEVTQRTCHFSPVSYVPLGRDATVAEGVIDFCFRNHLKHGVYVYAEYAPGSISVWILGNKEDKPSYVDISKTKEETVPFKTVNRVDPSQKEEQKTEEGHEGKNVTVKQSVKWADGRVYHDLFESDYEAVDTVITYKNKEDLPKE
;
A
#
# COMPACT_ATOMS: atom_id res chain seq x y z
N LEU A 1 10.33 3.89 20.07
CA LEU A 1 9.97 2.49 20.19
C LEU A 1 11.10 1.73 20.88
N LYS A 2 10.85 1.13 22.05
CA LYS A 2 11.86 0.38 22.81
C LYS A 2 12.20 -0.96 22.13
N PRO A 3 13.35 -1.60 22.43
CA PRO A 3 13.62 -2.97 22.01
C PRO A 3 12.46 -3.93 22.37
N GLY A 4 12.06 -4.79 21.43
CA GLY A 4 10.97 -5.75 21.56
C GLY A 4 9.56 -5.17 21.45
N ALA A 5 9.40 -3.84 21.33
CA ALA A 5 8.09 -3.23 21.25
C ALA A 5 7.56 -3.20 19.81
N ASP A 6 6.22 -3.32 19.68
CA ASP A 6 5.49 -3.24 18.43
C ASP A 6 4.97 -1.81 18.18
N PHE A 7 5.08 -1.38 16.93
CA PHE A 7 4.45 -0.19 16.38
C PHE A 7 3.17 -0.58 15.63
N SER A 8 2.12 0.21 15.78
CA SER A 8 0.90 0.16 14.99
C SER A 8 0.62 1.54 14.42
N TYR A 9 0.45 1.63 13.11
CA TYR A 9 0.16 2.89 12.44
C TYR A 9 -1.17 3.46 12.92
N ASN A 10 -2.24 2.67 12.90
CA ASN A 10 -3.58 3.13 13.29
C ASN A 10 -3.63 3.58 14.75
N ARG A 11 -2.97 2.85 15.66
CA ARG A 11 -2.92 3.24 17.09
C ARG A 11 -2.13 4.53 17.30
N THR A 12 -1.08 4.75 16.51
CA THR A 12 -0.22 5.94 16.63
C THR A 12 -0.89 7.18 16.06
N THR A 13 -1.58 7.06 14.92
CA THR A 13 -2.23 8.19 14.24
C THR A 13 -3.62 8.50 14.79
N GLY A 14 -4.26 7.52 15.44
CA GLY A 14 -5.62 7.66 15.97
C GLY A 14 -6.69 7.81 14.89
N SER A 15 -7.86 8.32 15.29
CA SER A 15 -8.99 8.51 14.38
C SER A 15 -8.73 9.61 13.35
N ARG A 16 -9.08 9.32 12.11
CA ARG A 16 -8.92 10.20 10.94
C ARG A 16 -10.09 11.17 10.78
N SER A 17 -10.54 11.74 11.87
CA SER A 17 -11.66 12.68 11.92
C SER A 17 -11.22 14.13 11.73
N ALA A 18 -12.14 15.01 11.32
CA ALA A 18 -11.91 16.44 11.26
C ALA A 18 -11.52 17.04 12.63
N ALA A 19 -12.01 16.46 13.73
CA ALA A 19 -11.64 16.87 15.09
C ALA A 19 -10.16 16.66 15.40
N ASN A 20 -9.52 15.68 14.75
CA ASN A 20 -8.07 15.41 14.83
C ASN A 20 -7.26 16.13 13.74
N GLY A 21 -7.86 17.10 13.03
CA GLY A 21 -7.19 17.93 12.02
C GLY A 21 -7.11 17.31 10.63
N TYR A 22 -7.71 16.12 10.40
CA TYR A 22 -7.77 15.53 9.07
C TYR A 22 -8.74 16.32 8.18
N LYS A 23 -8.33 16.54 6.93
CA LYS A 23 -9.12 17.23 5.91
C LYS A 23 -9.72 16.21 4.94
N GLU A 24 -10.79 16.64 4.27
CA GLU A 24 -11.29 15.89 3.11
C GLU A 24 -10.27 15.98 1.96
N ALA A 25 -10.01 14.83 1.37
CA ALA A 25 -9.16 14.67 0.20
C ALA A 25 -9.63 13.44 -0.59
N PRO A 26 -9.21 13.29 -1.87
CA PRO A 26 -9.53 12.09 -2.62
C PRO A 26 -9.02 10.84 -1.93
N VAL A 27 -9.92 9.88 -1.69
CA VAL A 27 -9.62 8.53 -1.18
C VAL A 27 -10.07 7.49 -2.21
N ILE A 28 -9.41 6.35 -2.24
CA ILE A 28 -9.81 5.25 -3.13
C ILE A 28 -10.76 4.34 -2.37
N ILE A 29 -12.03 4.31 -2.78
CA ILE A 29 -13.06 3.41 -2.26
C ILE A 29 -13.52 2.52 -3.41
N ASN A 30 -13.38 1.19 -3.27
CA ASN A 30 -13.75 0.22 -4.33
C ASN A 30 -13.15 0.56 -5.70
N GLY A 31 -11.88 0.99 -5.73
CA GLY A 31 -11.18 1.35 -6.97
C GLY A 31 -11.55 2.71 -7.58
N LYS A 32 -12.45 3.48 -6.96
CA LYS A 32 -12.87 4.82 -7.42
C LYS A 32 -12.37 5.91 -6.46
N LEU A 33 -11.99 7.06 -7.04
CA LEU A 33 -11.65 8.25 -6.25
C LEU A 33 -12.93 8.93 -5.77
N GLU A 34 -13.10 9.01 -4.45
CA GLU A 34 -14.22 9.70 -3.81
C GLU A 34 -13.70 10.68 -2.75
N PRO A 35 -14.39 11.79 -2.48
CA PRO A 35 -14.07 12.65 -1.37
C PRO A 35 -14.20 11.90 -0.05
N GLY A 36 -13.18 11.95 0.79
CA GLY A 36 -13.22 11.29 2.08
C GLY A 36 -12.17 11.81 3.05
N SER A 37 -12.34 11.53 4.32
CA SER A 37 -11.39 11.90 5.36
C SER A 37 -10.19 10.95 5.33
N GLY A 38 -8.95 11.49 5.37
CA GLY A 38 -7.74 10.69 5.41
C GLY A 38 -7.08 10.45 4.05
N GLY A 39 -7.38 11.24 3.03
CA GLY A 39 -6.61 11.24 1.78
C GLY A 39 -5.12 11.49 2.07
N GLY A 40 -4.23 10.71 1.40
CA GLY A 40 -2.79 10.76 1.61
C GLY A 40 -2.25 9.87 2.74
N VAL A 41 -3.09 9.34 3.62
CA VAL A 41 -2.66 8.51 4.77
C VAL A 41 -1.92 7.25 4.31
N CYS A 42 -2.39 6.60 3.25
CA CYS A 42 -1.71 5.43 2.67
C CYS A 42 -0.36 5.78 2.02
N GLN A 43 -0.17 6.99 1.52
CA GLN A 43 1.14 7.45 1.06
C GLN A 43 2.11 7.61 2.23
N VAL A 44 1.64 8.11 3.38
CA VAL A 44 2.45 8.23 4.60
C VAL A 44 2.83 6.84 5.14
N SER A 45 1.88 5.91 5.22
CA SER A 45 2.16 4.55 5.69
C SER A 45 3.10 3.79 4.75
N SER A 46 2.95 3.96 3.43
CA SER A 46 3.87 3.38 2.45
C SER A 46 5.28 3.98 2.54
N THR A 47 5.39 5.28 2.79
CA THR A 47 6.69 5.94 3.00
C THR A 47 7.36 5.42 4.28
N LEU A 48 6.59 5.25 5.37
CA LEU A 48 7.08 4.65 6.61
C LEU A 48 7.49 3.18 6.39
N PHE A 49 6.71 2.39 5.65
CA PHE A 49 7.05 1.00 5.32
C PHE A 49 8.42 0.93 4.64
N ASN A 50 8.70 1.81 3.68
CA ASN A 50 10.00 1.86 3.02
C ASN A 50 11.13 2.26 3.98
N ALA A 51 10.90 3.19 4.90
CA ALA A 51 11.89 3.55 5.93
C ALA A 51 12.17 2.38 6.89
N VAL A 52 11.13 1.62 7.26
CA VAL A 52 11.21 0.40 8.09
C VAL A 52 12.04 -0.68 7.39
N LEU A 53 11.81 -0.91 6.09
CA LEU A 53 12.60 -1.84 5.29
C LEU A 53 14.08 -1.45 5.26
N LEU A 54 14.39 -0.16 5.03
CA LEU A 54 15.77 0.36 4.98
C LEU A 54 16.47 0.31 6.35
N ALA A 55 15.72 0.40 7.43
CA ALA A 55 16.24 0.25 8.80
C ALA A 55 16.45 -1.22 9.20
N GLY A 56 15.98 -2.17 8.41
CA GLY A 56 16.06 -3.61 8.72
C GLY A 56 15.18 -4.02 9.89
N LEU A 57 14.08 -3.30 10.17
CA LEU A 57 13.11 -3.66 11.20
C LEU A 57 12.18 -4.78 10.73
N GLU A 58 11.64 -5.56 11.67
CA GLU A 58 10.73 -6.67 11.41
C GLU A 58 9.32 -6.14 11.11
N VAL A 59 8.82 -6.34 9.89
CA VAL A 59 7.42 -6.04 9.54
C VAL A 59 6.52 -7.16 10.05
N THR A 60 5.55 -6.83 10.90
CA THR A 60 4.65 -7.81 11.51
C THR A 60 3.27 -7.85 10.86
N GLN A 61 2.86 -6.75 10.20
CA GLN A 61 1.61 -6.66 9.45
C GLN A 61 1.75 -5.64 8.31
N ARG A 62 1.41 -6.06 7.10
CA ARG A 62 1.35 -5.20 5.92
C ARG A 62 0.37 -5.76 4.91
N THR A 63 -0.43 -4.89 4.31
CA THR A 63 -1.36 -5.21 3.21
C THR A 63 -1.05 -4.28 2.03
N CYS A 64 -0.97 -4.82 0.81
CA CYS A 64 -0.87 -4.01 -0.41
C CYS A 64 -2.22 -3.33 -0.74
N HIS A 65 -2.19 -2.37 -1.65
CA HIS A 65 -3.43 -1.80 -2.20
C HIS A 65 -4.10 -2.78 -3.15
N PHE A 66 -5.38 -2.55 -3.38
CA PHE A 66 -6.17 -3.27 -4.39
C PHE A 66 -5.55 -3.12 -5.80
N SER A 67 -5.10 -1.93 -6.15
CA SER A 67 -4.43 -1.63 -7.41
C SER A 67 -3.08 -0.96 -7.15
N PRO A 68 -2.11 -1.05 -8.09
CA PRO A 68 -0.82 -0.39 -7.97
C PRO A 68 -0.97 1.11 -7.73
N VAL A 69 -0.19 1.64 -6.79
CA VAL A 69 -0.09 3.08 -6.52
C VAL A 69 1.12 3.68 -7.23
N SER A 70 1.05 4.96 -7.59
CA SER A 70 2.11 5.63 -8.38
C SER A 70 3.24 6.22 -7.54
N TYR A 71 3.07 6.36 -6.22
CA TYR A 71 4.02 7.07 -5.36
C TYR A 71 5.12 6.20 -4.73
N VAL A 72 5.07 4.87 -4.94
CA VAL A 72 6.13 3.92 -4.57
C VAL A 72 6.27 2.84 -5.64
N PRO A 73 7.42 2.15 -5.75
CA PRO A 73 7.57 0.99 -6.60
C PRO A 73 6.60 -0.14 -6.24
N LEU A 74 6.24 -0.98 -7.22
CA LEU A 74 5.39 -2.16 -7.03
C LEU A 74 5.90 -3.04 -5.88
N GLY A 75 4.98 -3.50 -5.02
CA GLY A 75 5.28 -4.33 -3.86
C GLY A 75 5.85 -3.56 -2.67
N ARG A 76 5.96 -2.23 -2.75
CA ARG A 76 6.52 -1.37 -1.69
C ARG A 76 5.52 -0.39 -1.07
N ASP A 77 4.25 -0.64 -1.27
CA ASP A 77 3.14 0.09 -0.67
C ASP A 77 2.63 -0.60 0.61
N ALA A 78 1.96 0.14 1.45
CA ALA A 78 1.27 -0.36 2.65
C ALA A 78 -0.04 0.38 2.83
N THR A 79 -1.15 -0.34 2.64
CA THR A 79 -2.50 0.16 2.87
C THR A 79 -2.81 0.23 4.36
N VAL A 80 -3.54 1.26 4.74
CA VAL A 80 -4.11 1.39 6.08
C VAL A 80 -5.56 1.89 6.01
N ALA A 81 -6.43 1.26 6.80
CA ALA A 81 -7.81 1.67 6.98
C ALA A 81 -8.15 1.61 8.47
N GLU A 82 -8.74 2.69 9.00
CA GLU A 82 -9.04 2.80 10.43
C GLU A 82 -9.90 1.64 10.91
N GLY A 83 -9.41 0.91 11.93
CA GLY A 83 -10.11 -0.23 12.53
C GLY A 83 -10.18 -1.50 11.66
N VAL A 84 -9.62 -1.51 10.44
CA VAL A 84 -9.75 -2.63 9.50
C VAL A 84 -8.39 -3.14 9.02
N ILE A 85 -7.53 -2.26 8.48
CA ILE A 85 -6.22 -2.62 7.92
C ILE A 85 -5.17 -1.76 8.62
N ASP A 86 -4.13 -2.40 9.14
CA ASP A 86 -3.04 -1.71 9.82
C ASP A 86 -1.68 -2.01 9.17
N PHE A 87 -0.72 -1.13 9.40
CA PHE A 87 0.68 -1.36 9.15
C PHE A 87 1.42 -1.44 10.48
N CYS A 88 2.05 -2.57 10.76
CA CYS A 88 2.73 -2.84 12.02
C CYS A 88 4.16 -3.34 11.78
N PHE A 89 5.04 -2.97 12.70
CA PHE A 89 6.42 -3.48 12.73
C PHE A 89 6.94 -3.56 14.15
N ARG A 90 7.98 -4.35 14.37
CA ARG A 90 8.64 -4.57 15.66
C ARG A 90 10.06 -4.02 15.64
N ASN A 91 10.44 -3.38 16.73
CA ASN A 91 11.83 -3.09 16.98
C ASN A 91 12.53 -4.32 17.59
N HIS A 92 13.14 -5.15 16.76
CA HIS A 92 13.93 -6.31 17.19
C HIS A 92 15.42 -6.00 17.42
N LEU A 93 15.78 -4.71 17.32
CA LEU A 93 17.16 -4.24 17.53
C LEU A 93 17.50 -4.14 19.02
N LYS A 94 18.79 -3.94 19.32
CA LYS A 94 19.29 -3.86 20.71
C LYS A 94 18.93 -2.55 21.41
N HIS A 95 18.76 -1.48 20.65
CA HIS A 95 18.49 -0.13 21.18
C HIS A 95 17.12 0.38 20.70
N GLY A 96 16.67 1.46 21.33
CA GLY A 96 15.46 2.15 20.94
C GLY A 96 15.57 2.84 19.58
N VAL A 97 14.45 2.90 18.84
CA VAL A 97 14.35 3.66 17.59
C VAL A 97 13.27 4.74 17.71
N TYR A 98 13.45 5.81 16.94
CA TYR A 98 12.48 6.90 16.79
C TYR A 98 12.03 6.95 15.34
N VAL A 99 10.73 7.05 15.13
CA VAL A 99 10.14 7.39 13.83
C VAL A 99 10.03 8.91 13.79
N TYR A 100 10.70 9.52 12.84
CA TYR A 100 10.62 10.95 12.57
C TYR A 100 10.06 11.18 11.18
N ALA A 101 9.07 12.06 11.06
CA ALA A 101 8.44 12.41 9.79
C ALA A 101 8.42 13.92 9.62
N GLU A 102 8.68 14.38 8.41
CA GLU A 102 8.67 15.78 8.04
C GLU A 102 7.85 15.96 6.76
N TYR A 103 6.96 16.95 6.80
CA TYR A 103 6.16 17.37 5.65
C TYR A 103 6.75 18.64 5.03
N ALA A 104 6.85 18.62 3.72
CA ALA A 104 7.05 19.81 2.91
C ALA A 104 5.99 19.85 1.80
N PRO A 105 5.64 21.03 1.22
CA PRO A 105 4.67 21.10 0.15
C PRO A 105 4.97 20.10 -0.98
N GLY A 106 4.04 19.16 -1.21
CA GLY A 106 4.19 18.13 -2.24
C GLY A 106 5.06 16.91 -1.87
N SER A 107 5.62 16.84 -0.65
CA SER A 107 6.44 15.71 -0.24
C SER A 107 6.32 15.37 1.24
N ILE A 108 6.57 14.09 1.55
CA ILE A 108 6.77 13.62 2.92
C ILE A 108 8.06 12.82 2.98
N SER A 109 8.84 13.04 4.04
CA SER A 109 10.04 12.28 4.34
C SER A 109 9.89 11.59 5.69
N VAL A 110 10.35 10.34 5.78
CA VAL A 110 10.30 9.55 7.01
C VAL A 110 11.67 8.96 7.28
N TRP A 111 12.12 9.06 8.52
CA TRP A 111 13.39 8.49 8.99
C TRP A 111 13.15 7.58 10.18
N ILE A 112 13.93 6.50 10.24
CA ILE A 112 14.10 5.69 11.44
C ILE A 112 15.45 6.09 12.05
N LEU A 113 15.43 6.75 13.19
CA LEU A 113 16.60 7.18 13.94
C LEU A 113 16.88 6.18 15.06
N GLY A 114 18.12 5.78 15.22
CA GLY A 114 18.50 4.79 16.23
C GLY A 114 19.98 4.81 16.57
N ASN A 115 20.46 3.79 17.29
CA ASN A 115 21.85 3.65 17.64
C ASN A 115 22.67 3.21 16.41
N LYS A 116 23.88 3.78 16.27
CA LYS A 116 24.81 3.45 15.17
C LYS A 116 25.17 1.96 15.14
N GLU A 117 25.23 1.30 16.29
CA GLU A 117 25.55 -0.13 16.38
C GLU A 117 24.48 -1.04 15.79
N ASP A 118 23.23 -0.56 15.74
CA ASP A 118 22.10 -1.29 15.17
C ASP A 118 21.91 -1.01 13.68
N LYS A 119 22.67 -0.04 13.12
CA LYS A 119 22.55 0.29 11.70
C LYS A 119 23.01 -0.87 10.84
N PRO A 120 22.17 -1.35 9.89
CA PRO A 120 22.59 -2.34 8.92
C PRO A 120 23.82 -1.87 8.11
N SER A 121 24.74 -2.78 7.85
CA SER A 121 25.88 -2.55 6.95
C SER A 121 25.47 -2.65 5.47
N TYR A 122 24.41 -3.39 5.21
CA TYR A 122 23.86 -3.60 3.87
C TYR A 122 22.37 -3.87 3.94
N VAL A 123 21.62 -3.23 3.04
CA VAL A 123 20.19 -3.51 2.81
C VAL A 123 19.95 -3.58 1.31
N ASP A 124 19.34 -4.67 0.86
CA ASP A 124 18.83 -4.83 -0.49
C ASP A 124 17.31 -5.04 -0.44
N ILE A 125 16.60 -4.35 -1.31
CA ILE A 125 15.15 -4.49 -1.47
C ILE A 125 14.91 -4.66 -2.97
N SER A 126 14.74 -5.90 -3.38
CA SER A 126 14.64 -6.28 -4.78
C SER A 126 13.32 -6.95 -5.11
N LYS A 127 12.74 -6.62 -6.26
CA LYS A 127 11.60 -7.35 -6.81
C LYS A 127 12.10 -8.68 -7.39
N THR A 128 11.64 -9.79 -6.85
CA THR A 128 12.06 -11.14 -7.24
C THR A 128 11.06 -11.85 -8.15
N LYS A 129 9.80 -11.41 -8.13
CA LYS A 129 8.74 -11.96 -8.98
C LYS A 129 7.79 -10.85 -9.42
N GLU A 130 7.35 -10.90 -10.67
CA GLU A 130 6.23 -10.11 -11.19
C GLU A 130 5.48 -10.95 -12.23
N GLU A 131 4.19 -11.15 -12.02
CA GLU A 131 3.30 -11.84 -12.93
C GLU A 131 2.10 -10.95 -13.22
N THR A 132 1.69 -10.88 -14.49
CA THR A 132 0.49 -10.16 -14.89
C THR A 132 -0.73 -11.07 -14.75
N VAL A 133 -1.78 -10.55 -14.12
CA VAL A 133 -3.09 -11.20 -14.02
C VAL A 133 -4.01 -10.59 -15.09
N PRO A 134 -4.46 -11.37 -16.08
CA PRO A 134 -5.29 -10.85 -17.15
C PRO A 134 -6.70 -10.47 -16.64
N PHE A 135 -7.31 -9.49 -17.26
CA PHE A 135 -8.72 -9.13 -17.06
C PHE A 135 -9.58 -9.61 -18.23
N LYS A 136 -10.88 -9.56 -18.05
CA LYS A 136 -11.89 -9.99 -19.04
C LYS A 136 -12.76 -8.82 -19.46
N THR A 137 -13.48 -8.99 -20.55
CA THR A 137 -14.60 -8.12 -20.92
C THR A 137 -15.90 -8.80 -20.57
N VAL A 138 -16.73 -8.14 -19.78
CA VAL A 138 -18.03 -8.63 -19.33
C VAL A 138 -19.11 -7.75 -19.94
N ASN A 139 -20.03 -8.35 -20.69
CA ASN A 139 -21.17 -7.66 -21.26
C ASN A 139 -22.38 -7.84 -20.35
N ARG A 140 -23.09 -6.77 -20.07
CA ARG A 140 -24.35 -6.80 -19.30
C ARG A 140 -25.41 -5.90 -19.93
N VAL A 141 -26.67 -6.11 -19.57
CA VAL A 141 -27.81 -5.28 -20.02
C VAL A 141 -28.38 -4.55 -18.80
N ASP A 142 -28.56 -3.25 -18.95
CA ASP A 142 -29.25 -2.41 -17.96
C ASP A 142 -30.20 -1.45 -18.69
N PRO A 143 -31.53 -1.78 -18.79
CA PRO A 143 -32.51 -0.94 -19.47
C PRO A 143 -32.73 0.42 -18.81
N SER A 144 -32.26 0.62 -17.57
CA SER A 144 -32.44 1.88 -16.83
C SER A 144 -31.39 2.92 -17.17
N GLN A 145 -30.29 2.53 -17.83
CA GLN A 145 -29.24 3.48 -18.20
C GLN A 145 -29.72 4.48 -19.26
N LYS A 146 -29.11 5.68 -19.23
CA LYS A 146 -29.45 6.77 -20.15
C LYS A 146 -28.86 6.62 -21.54
N GLU A 147 -27.64 6.08 -21.60
CA GLU A 147 -26.85 5.89 -22.81
C GLU A 147 -27.13 4.55 -23.45
N GLU A 148 -27.04 4.43 -24.78
CA GLU A 148 -27.20 3.16 -25.51
C GLU A 148 -26.15 2.14 -25.04
N GLN A 149 -24.92 2.58 -24.82
CA GLN A 149 -23.80 1.80 -24.32
C GLN A 149 -22.93 2.61 -23.36
N LYS A 150 -22.52 1.98 -22.26
CA LYS A 150 -21.53 2.54 -21.32
C LYS A 150 -20.40 1.55 -21.13
N THR A 151 -19.17 2.02 -21.24
CA THR A 151 -17.97 1.19 -20.98
C THR A 151 -17.28 1.67 -19.70
N GLU A 152 -17.04 0.75 -18.79
CA GLU A 152 -16.16 0.93 -17.64
C GLU A 152 -14.89 0.13 -17.94
N GLU A 153 -13.81 0.86 -18.24
CA GLU A 153 -12.52 0.25 -18.61
C GLU A 153 -11.89 -0.53 -17.45
N GLY A 154 -11.48 -1.76 -17.74
CA GLY A 154 -10.74 -2.61 -16.84
C GLY A 154 -9.23 -2.40 -16.96
N HIS A 155 -8.49 -3.12 -16.15
CA HIS A 155 -7.02 -3.16 -16.22
C HIS A 155 -6.48 -4.49 -15.69
N GLU A 156 -5.27 -4.83 -16.13
CA GLU A 156 -4.54 -5.99 -15.64
C GLU A 156 -4.21 -5.86 -14.16
N GLY A 157 -4.26 -6.98 -13.45
CA GLY A 157 -3.70 -7.14 -12.12
C GLY A 157 -2.22 -7.55 -12.18
N LYS A 158 -1.60 -7.58 -11.00
CA LYS A 158 -0.20 -7.99 -10.87
C LYS A 158 0.05 -8.73 -9.57
N ASN A 159 0.73 -9.86 -9.64
CA ASN A 159 1.28 -10.55 -8.46
C ASN A 159 2.77 -10.24 -8.38
N VAL A 160 3.19 -9.64 -7.28
CA VAL A 160 4.55 -9.14 -7.09
C VAL A 160 5.13 -9.67 -5.79
N THR A 161 6.36 -10.17 -5.82
CA THR A 161 7.12 -10.51 -4.62
C THR A 161 8.34 -9.61 -4.50
N VAL A 162 8.48 -8.94 -3.37
CA VAL A 162 9.64 -8.14 -3.02
C VAL A 162 10.40 -8.84 -1.90
N LYS A 163 11.70 -9.03 -2.09
CA LYS A 163 12.62 -9.57 -1.09
C LYS A 163 13.39 -8.44 -0.41
N GLN A 164 13.40 -8.43 0.91
CA GLN A 164 14.31 -7.67 1.73
C GLN A 164 15.48 -8.56 2.16
N SER A 165 16.70 -8.06 2.07
CA SER A 165 17.91 -8.72 2.57
C SER A 165 18.71 -7.73 3.38
N VAL A 166 18.95 -8.03 4.64
CA VAL A 166 19.64 -7.13 5.59
C VAL A 166 20.83 -7.85 6.18
N LYS A 167 21.99 -7.15 6.27
CA LYS A 167 23.19 -7.65 6.95
C LYS A 167 23.70 -6.59 7.94
N TRP A 168 24.17 -7.05 9.09
CA TRP A 168 24.82 -6.22 10.09
C TRP A 168 26.32 -6.52 10.15
N ALA A 169 27.08 -5.59 10.69
CA ALA A 169 28.55 -5.73 10.84
C ALA A 169 28.94 -6.89 11.76
N ASP A 170 28.07 -7.29 12.67
CA ASP A 170 28.27 -8.43 13.59
C ASP A 170 27.98 -9.81 12.93
N GLY A 171 27.68 -9.85 11.62
CA GLY A 171 27.44 -11.07 10.86
C GLY A 171 25.99 -11.55 10.87
N ARG A 172 25.08 -10.90 11.61
CA ARG A 172 23.66 -11.23 11.54
C ARG A 172 23.12 -10.96 10.13
N VAL A 173 22.22 -11.80 9.68
CA VAL A 173 21.51 -11.69 8.40
C VAL A 173 20.02 -11.87 8.65
N TYR A 174 19.21 -11.07 7.97
CA TYR A 174 17.75 -11.17 7.99
C TYR A 174 17.22 -11.13 6.56
N HIS A 175 16.22 -11.93 6.27
CA HIS A 175 15.52 -11.92 4.99
C HIS A 175 14.02 -11.97 5.24
N ASP A 176 13.29 -11.22 4.43
CA ASP A 176 11.83 -11.28 4.40
C ASP A 176 11.30 -11.21 2.98
N LEU A 177 10.07 -11.68 2.77
CA LEU A 177 9.37 -11.68 1.49
C LEU A 177 8.02 -11.00 1.66
N PHE A 178 7.75 -10.02 0.82
CA PHE A 178 6.49 -9.28 0.79
C PHE A 178 5.76 -9.59 -0.50
N GLU A 179 4.65 -10.31 -0.38
CA GLU A 179 3.76 -10.61 -1.48
C GLU A 179 2.73 -9.50 -1.63
N SER A 180 2.38 -9.19 -2.86
CA SER A 180 1.41 -8.16 -3.22
C SER A 180 0.59 -8.63 -4.40
N ASP A 181 -0.69 -8.83 -4.18
CA ASP A 181 -1.65 -9.25 -5.19
C ASP A 181 -2.52 -8.03 -5.52
N TYR A 182 -2.16 -7.37 -6.63
CA TYR A 182 -2.96 -6.28 -7.19
C TYR A 182 -3.99 -6.87 -8.12
N GLU A 183 -5.26 -6.63 -7.82
CA GLU A 183 -6.35 -7.29 -8.54
C GLU A 183 -6.52 -6.76 -9.97
N ALA A 184 -6.87 -7.66 -10.88
CA ALA A 184 -7.37 -7.29 -12.19
C ALA A 184 -8.79 -6.76 -12.08
N VAL A 185 -9.11 -5.74 -12.84
CA VAL A 185 -10.47 -5.18 -12.94
C VAL A 185 -10.99 -5.47 -14.33
N ASP A 186 -12.12 -6.16 -14.44
CA ASP A 186 -12.72 -6.47 -15.72
C ASP A 186 -13.29 -5.21 -16.40
N THR A 187 -13.15 -5.13 -17.72
CA THR A 187 -13.90 -4.17 -18.52
C THR A 187 -15.35 -4.55 -18.52
N VAL A 188 -16.24 -3.64 -18.11
CA VAL A 188 -17.68 -3.87 -18.12
C VAL A 188 -18.32 -3.01 -19.20
N ILE A 189 -18.94 -3.66 -20.20
CA ILE A 189 -19.72 -2.98 -21.22
C ILE A 189 -21.19 -3.19 -20.90
N THR A 190 -21.88 -2.10 -20.58
CA THR A 190 -23.31 -2.12 -20.27
C THR A 190 -24.08 -1.62 -21.48
N TYR A 191 -24.99 -2.42 -21.98
CA TYR A 191 -25.89 -2.11 -23.08
C TYR A 191 -27.29 -1.77 -22.52
N LYS A 192 -27.99 -0.87 -23.17
CA LYS A 192 -29.35 -0.53 -22.79
C LYS A 192 -30.34 -1.65 -23.17
N ASN A 193 -30.18 -2.22 -24.37
CA ASN A 193 -31.07 -3.26 -24.87
C ASN A 193 -30.31 -4.57 -25.08
N LYS A 194 -31.03 -5.69 -24.94
CA LYS A 194 -30.46 -7.03 -25.14
C LYS A 194 -30.04 -7.29 -26.59
N GLU A 195 -30.65 -6.61 -27.52
CA GLU A 195 -30.42 -6.75 -28.97
C GLU A 195 -29.06 -6.16 -29.38
N ASP A 196 -28.50 -5.25 -28.55
CA ASP A 196 -27.22 -4.58 -28.77
C ASP A 196 -26.03 -5.40 -28.28
N LEU A 197 -26.28 -6.54 -27.60
CA LEU A 197 -25.21 -7.45 -27.17
C LEU A 197 -24.45 -8.02 -28.37
N PRO A 198 -23.12 -8.15 -28.31
CA PRO A 198 -22.35 -8.88 -29.30
C PRO A 198 -22.90 -10.31 -29.46
N LYS A 199 -23.07 -10.75 -30.68
CA LYS A 199 -23.40 -12.16 -30.97
C LYS A 199 -22.14 -12.98 -30.73
N GLU A 200 -22.26 -14.06 -29.96
CA GLU A 200 -21.17 -15.04 -29.75
C GLU A 200 -20.69 -15.66 -31.07
#